data_687dac4cdd1e9553ef9cabe3bd71ea6d
#
_entry.id   687dac4cdd1e9553ef9cabe3bd71ea6d
#
_cell.length_a   1.000
_cell.length_b   1.000
_cell.length_c   1.000
_cell.angle_alpha   90.00
_cell.angle_beta   90.00
_cell.angle_gamma   90.00
#
_symmetry.space_group_name_H-M   'P 1'
#
loop_
_entity.id
_entity.type
_entity.pdbx_description
1 polymer ?
#
loop_
_entity_poly.entity_id
_entity_poly.type
_entity_poly.pdbx_seq_one_letter_code
_entity_poly.pdbx_strand_id
1 'polypeptide(L)'
;DSDEFLEMSQIPRSLIVVGAGVIGVEYATMFSALDVKVTLIEPRKTFLDFIDRTLIQEFTHQIRENGVDLRLGSAVANIEDKGDHVQLELENGRQVQAEMLLFAAGRIGATEKLGMEAVGLELDHRGRFSVDRKTYQTDVPNIYAAGDVIGHPSLASTSLQQGRVAACHALNT
;
A
#
# COMPACT_ATOMS: atom_id res chain seq x y z
N ASP A 1 -1.88 1.36 -11.05
CA ASP A 1 -1.51 1.54 -9.63
C ASP A 1 -1.57 3.02 -9.21
N SER A 2 -1.08 3.40 -8.02
CA SER A 2 -1.16 4.78 -7.52
C SER A 2 -0.29 5.77 -8.30
N ASP A 3 0.77 5.31 -8.95
CA ASP A 3 1.68 6.17 -9.72
C ASP A 3 1.03 6.53 -11.07
N GLU A 4 0.40 5.57 -11.73
CA GLU A 4 -0.39 5.78 -12.95
C GLU A 4 -1.62 6.67 -12.72
N PHE A 5 -2.19 6.64 -11.51
CA PHE A 5 -3.32 7.49 -11.14
C PHE A 5 -3.01 8.99 -11.18
N LEU A 6 -1.74 9.39 -11.01
CA LEU A 6 -1.33 10.79 -11.11
C LEU A 6 -1.35 11.32 -12.55
N GLU A 7 -1.32 10.43 -13.55
CA GLU A 7 -1.38 10.77 -14.97
C GLU A 7 -2.81 10.78 -15.55
N MET A 8 -3.79 10.57 -14.70
CA MET A 8 -5.20 10.48 -15.07
C MET A 8 -5.70 11.79 -15.69
N SER A 9 -6.29 11.71 -16.88
CA SER A 9 -6.80 12.88 -17.61
C SER A 9 -8.21 13.30 -17.22
N GLN A 10 -8.98 12.42 -16.59
CA GLN A 10 -10.37 12.64 -16.18
C GLN A 10 -10.68 11.92 -14.88
N ILE A 11 -11.52 12.55 -14.06
CA ILE A 11 -12.05 11.92 -12.84
C ILE A 11 -13.14 10.91 -13.25
N PRO A 12 -13.03 9.62 -12.84
CA PRO A 12 -14.03 8.61 -13.18
C PRO A 12 -15.32 8.85 -12.38
N ARG A 13 -16.47 8.36 -12.88
CA ARG A 13 -17.73 8.39 -12.14
C ARG A 13 -17.79 7.31 -11.06
N SER A 14 -17.05 6.23 -11.25
CA SER A 14 -16.98 5.13 -10.30
C SER A 14 -15.58 4.54 -10.23
N LEU A 15 -15.16 4.19 -9.02
CA LEU A 15 -13.82 3.69 -8.72
C LEU A 15 -13.91 2.47 -7.80
N ILE A 16 -13.22 1.40 -8.16
CA ILE A 16 -12.91 0.32 -7.25
C ILE A 16 -11.50 0.54 -6.71
N VAL A 17 -11.33 0.48 -5.38
CA VAL A 17 -10.02 0.48 -4.72
C VAL A 17 -9.82 -0.89 -4.08
N VAL A 18 -8.74 -1.58 -4.44
CA VAL A 18 -8.35 -2.88 -3.87
C VAL A 18 -7.21 -2.68 -2.90
N GLY A 19 -7.46 -2.98 -1.64
CA GLY A 19 -6.54 -2.81 -0.52
C GLY A 19 -6.86 -1.58 0.34
N ALA A 20 -7.19 -1.79 1.61
CA ALA A 20 -7.45 -0.74 2.60
C ALA A 20 -6.22 -0.45 3.47
N GLY A 21 -5.05 -0.38 2.86
CA GLY A 21 -3.85 0.25 3.44
C GLY A 21 -3.97 1.77 3.42
N VAL A 22 -2.93 2.48 3.89
CA VAL A 22 -2.91 3.96 3.95
C VAL A 22 -3.25 4.55 2.58
N ILE A 23 -2.56 4.12 1.52
CA ILE A 23 -2.76 4.62 0.16
C ILE A 23 -4.21 4.39 -0.31
N GLY A 24 -4.72 3.15 -0.18
CA GLY A 24 -6.06 2.83 -0.66
C GLY A 24 -7.16 3.61 0.08
N VAL A 25 -7.01 3.79 1.38
CA VAL A 25 -7.96 4.57 2.19
C VAL A 25 -7.90 6.06 1.84
N GLU A 26 -6.71 6.63 1.66
CA GLU A 26 -6.54 8.03 1.24
C GLU A 26 -7.20 8.30 -0.10
N TYR A 27 -6.91 7.47 -1.12
CA TYR A 27 -7.55 7.62 -2.43
C TYR A 27 -9.07 7.41 -2.36
N ALA A 28 -9.54 6.40 -1.63
CA ALA A 28 -10.97 6.15 -1.49
C ALA A 28 -11.71 7.34 -0.88
N THR A 29 -11.15 7.97 0.14
CA THR A 29 -11.75 9.14 0.79
C THR A 29 -11.66 10.39 -0.07
N MET A 30 -10.54 10.62 -0.76
CA MET A 30 -10.38 11.75 -1.68
C MET A 30 -11.38 11.67 -2.84
N PHE A 31 -11.49 10.51 -3.50
CA PHE A 31 -12.42 10.36 -4.62
C PHE A 31 -13.89 10.42 -4.19
N SER A 32 -14.21 9.89 -3.01
CA SER A 32 -15.54 10.04 -2.44
C SER A 32 -15.91 11.52 -2.20
N ALA A 33 -14.96 12.33 -1.72
CA ALA A 33 -15.16 13.77 -1.54
C ALA A 33 -15.30 14.53 -2.89
N LEU A 34 -14.95 13.91 -4.01
CA LEU A 34 -15.15 14.42 -5.37
C LEU A 34 -16.42 13.85 -6.03
N ASP A 35 -17.36 13.32 -5.24
CA ASP A 35 -18.62 12.72 -5.69
C ASP A 35 -18.44 11.48 -6.59
N VAL A 36 -17.27 10.81 -6.55
CA VAL A 36 -17.05 9.54 -7.22
C VAL A 36 -17.69 8.41 -6.41
N LYS A 37 -18.40 7.50 -7.09
CA LYS A 37 -18.92 6.29 -6.44
C LYS A 37 -17.79 5.31 -6.16
N VAL A 38 -17.33 5.24 -4.91
CA VAL A 38 -16.17 4.43 -4.51
C VAL A 38 -16.60 3.12 -3.86
N THR A 39 -15.99 2.01 -4.30
CA THR A 39 -16.04 0.71 -3.61
C THR A 39 -14.64 0.36 -3.12
N LEU A 40 -14.42 0.27 -1.81
CA LEU A 40 -13.15 -0.11 -1.20
C LEU A 40 -13.20 -1.56 -0.73
N ILE A 41 -12.31 -2.41 -1.26
CA ILE A 41 -12.29 -3.86 -1.04
C ILE A 41 -11.03 -4.23 -0.27
N GLU A 42 -11.19 -4.99 0.82
CA GLU A 42 -10.09 -5.45 1.68
C GLU A 42 -10.34 -6.92 2.08
N PRO A 43 -9.40 -7.84 1.84
CA PRO A 43 -9.55 -9.24 2.23
C PRO A 43 -9.56 -9.46 3.74
N ARG A 44 -8.94 -8.59 4.53
CA ARG A 44 -8.98 -8.67 5.99
C ARG A 44 -10.32 -8.12 6.51
N LYS A 45 -10.71 -8.59 7.69
CA LYS A 45 -11.91 -8.11 8.40
C LYS A 45 -11.72 -6.73 9.05
N THR A 46 -10.47 -6.33 9.19
CA THR A 46 -10.02 -5.04 9.74
C THR A 46 -9.00 -4.43 8.79
N PHE A 47 -8.75 -3.14 8.92
CA PHE A 47 -7.73 -2.43 8.15
C PHE A 47 -6.98 -1.46 9.05
N LEU A 48 -5.77 -1.04 8.63
CA LEU A 48 -4.87 -0.16 9.41
C LEU A 48 -4.64 -0.69 10.85
N ASP A 49 -4.28 -1.97 10.97
CA ASP A 49 -4.20 -2.71 12.25
C ASP A 49 -3.18 -2.11 13.25
N PHE A 50 -2.37 -1.14 12.83
CA PHE A 50 -1.45 -0.38 13.67
C PHE A 50 -2.11 0.81 14.38
N ILE A 51 -3.37 1.12 14.10
CA ILE A 51 -4.16 2.19 14.72
C ILE A 51 -5.08 1.57 15.79
N ASP A 52 -5.37 2.34 16.85
CA ASP A 52 -6.30 1.94 17.90
C ASP A 52 -7.68 1.55 17.33
N ARG A 53 -8.26 0.47 17.88
CA ARG A 53 -9.51 -0.10 17.39
C ARG A 53 -10.69 0.86 17.46
N THR A 54 -10.76 1.69 18.49
CA THR A 54 -11.84 2.66 18.67
C THR A 54 -11.79 3.72 17.56
N LEU A 55 -10.60 4.20 17.22
CA LEU A 55 -10.39 5.13 16.12
C LEU A 55 -10.75 4.50 14.77
N ILE A 56 -10.38 3.22 14.55
CA ILE A 56 -10.75 2.52 13.31
C ILE A 56 -12.25 2.29 13.20
N GLN A 57 -12.96 2.02 14.28
CA GLN A 57 -14.41 1.88 14.27
C GLN A 57 -15.09 3.20 13.88
N GLU A 58 -14.67 4.30 14.47
CA GLU A 58 -15.18 5.63 14.14
C GLU A 58 -14.86 6.01 12.69
N PHE A 59 -13.62 5.76 12.26
CA PHE A 59 -13.19 6.00 10.89
C PHE A 59 -13.97 5.14 9.88
N THR A 60 -14.25 3.88 10.21
CA THR A 60 -15.09 3.00 9.39
C THR A 60 -16.50 3.56 9.23
N HIS A 61 -17.05 4.11 10.29
CA HIS A 61 -18.37 4.76 10.26
C HIS A 61 -18.35 5.99 9.35
N GLN A 62 -17.38 6.87 9.52
CA GLN A 62 -17.23 8.09 8.70
C GLN A 62 -17.00 7.78 7.22
N ILE A 63 -16.19 6.78 6.88
CA ILE A 63 -15.97 6.36 5.49
C ILE A 63 -17.30 5.95 4.83
N ARG A 64 -18.15 5.20 5.56
CA ARG A 64 -19.46 4.77 5.06
C ARG A 64 -20.46 5.92 4.96
N GLU A 65 -20.47 6.83 5.92
CA GLU A 65 -21.30 8.03 5.86
C GLU A 65 -20.92 8.93 4.68
N ASN A 66 -19.65 8.98 4.31
CA ASN A 66 -19.16 9.66 3.13
C ASN A 66 -19.50 8.93 1.81
N GLY A 67 -20.25 7.82 1.86
CA GLY A 67 -20.77 7.13 0.67
C GLY A 67 -19.84 6.06 0.09
N VAL A 68 -18.72 5.73 0.74
CA VAL A 68 -17.85 4.64 0.30
C VAL A 68 -18.48 3.29 0.64
N ASP A 69 -18.66 2.43 -0.38
CA ASP A 69 -19.03 1.02 -0.20
C ASP A 69 -17.81 0.23 0.30
N LEU A 70 -17.69 0.12 1.63
CA LEU A 70 -16.56 -0.56 2.27
C LEU A 70 -16.84 -2.05 2.45
N ARG A 71 -16.09 -2.90 1.73
CA ARG A 71 -16.21 -4.37 1.71
C ARG A 71 -15.01 -5.02 2.37
N LEU A 72 -15.07 -5.18 3.68
CA LEU A 72 -14.09 -5.91 4.48
C LEU A 72 -14.35 -7.43 4.41
N GLY A 73 -13.30 -8.24 4.58
CA GLY A 73 -13.37 -9.70 4.50
C GLY A 73 -13.71 -10.19 3.08
N SER A 74 -13.38 -9.41 2.06
CA SER A 74 -13.69 -9.69 0.66
C SER A 74 -12.41 -9.76 -0.14
N ALA A 75 -12.02 -10.94 -0.58
CA ALA A 75 -10.86 -11.14 -1.43
C ALA A 75 -11.25 -11.12 -2.92
N VAL A 76 -10.36 -10.63 -3.74
CA VAL A 76 -10.52 -10.56 -5.19
C VAL A 76 -10.09 -11.89 -5.81
N ALA A 77 -10.96 -12.50 -6.60
CA ALA A 77 -10.68 -13.72 -7.34
C ALA A 77 -10.20 -13.44 -8.77
N ASN A 78 -10.80 -12.47 -9.46
CA ASN A 78 -10.45 -12.13 -10.83
C ASN A 78 -10.70 -10.65 -11.13
N ILE A 79 -9.95 -10.10 -12.08
CA ILE A 79 -10.10 -8.73 -12.60
C ILE A 79 -10.08 -8.81 -14.12
N GLU A 80 -11.07 -8.24 -14.76
CA GLU A 80 -11.18 -8.17 -16.22
C GLU A 80 -11.40 -6.73 -16.67
N ASP A 81 -10.57 -6.28 -17.60
CA ASP A 81 -10.79 -5.03 -18.34
C ASP A 81 -11.76 -5.31 -19.49
N LYS A 82 -12.90 -4.61 -19.51
CA LYS A 82 -13.91 -4.69 -20.55
C LYS A 82 -13.80 -3.56 -21.57
N GLY A 83 -12.80 -2.68 -21.42
CA GLY A 83 -12.53 -1.54 -22.30
C GLY A 83 -13.23 -0.25 -21.86
N ASP A 84 -14.51 -0.29 -21.55
CA ASP A 84 -15.29 0.86 -21.04
C ASP A 84 -15.47 0.83 -19.52
N HIS A 85 -15.24 -0.32 -18.90
CA HIS A 85 -15.26 -0.49 -17.44
C HIS A 85 -14.38 -1.67 -17.01
N VAL A 86 -14.06 -1.73 -15.72
CA VAL A 86 -13.40 -2.88 -15.11
C VAL A 86 -14.43 -3.70 -14.33
N GLN A 87 -14.42 -5.00 -14.57
CA GLN A 87 -15.20 -5.98 -13.84
C GLN A 87 -14.31 -6.77 -12.89
N LEU A 88 -14.71 -6.84 -11.64
CA LEU A 88 -14.01 -7.53 -10.59
C LEU A 88 -14.91 -8.61 -9.99
N GLU A 89 -14.38 -9.82 -9.87
CA GLU A 89 -15.05 -10.93 -9.21
C GLU A 89 -14.41 -11.16 -7.83
N LEU A 90 -15.26 -11.28 -6.81
CA LEU A 90 -14.82 -11.62 -5.44
C LEU A 90 -14.87 -13.15 -5.26
N GLU A 91 -14.05 -13.67 -4.33
CA GLU A 91 -14.01 -15.12 -4.02
C GLU A 91 -15.39 -15.72 -3.64
N ASN A 92 -16.31 -14.88 -3.15
CA ASN A 92 -17.68 -15.29 -2.83
C ASN A 92 -18.63 -15.30 -4.04
N GLY A 93 -18.11 -15.11 -5.26
CA GLY A 93 -18.87 -15.09 -6.52
C GLY A 93 -19.60 -13.78 -6.82
N ARG A 94 -19.51 -12.77 -5.95
CA ARG A 94 -20.10 -11.45 -6.23
C ARG A 94 -19.24 -10.67 -7.22
N GLN A 95 -19.90 -9.93 -8.11
CA GLN A 95 -19.25 -9.06 -9.08
C GLN A 95 -19.39 -7.61 -8.68
N VAL A 96 -18.35 -6.81 -8.98
CA VAL A 96 -18.31 -5.36 -8.82
C VAL A 96 -17.80 -4.76 -10.13
N GLN A 97 -18.39 -3.65 -10.54
CA GLN A 97 -17.99 -2.95 -11.75
C GLN A 97 -17.75 -1.47 -11.47
N ALA A 98 -16.77 -0.89 -12.12
CA ALA A 98 -16.50 0.54 -12.10
C ALA A 98 -15.79 0.99 -13.37
N GLU A 99 -15.82 2.28 -13.66
CA GLU A 99 -15.06 2.87 -14.78
C GLU A 99 -13.54 2.71 -14.60
N MET A 100 -13.07 2.70 -13.34
CA MET A 100 -11.64 2.62 -13.03
C MET A 100 -11.36 1.76 -11.81
N LEU A 101 -10.17 1.16 -11.76
CA LEU A 101 -9.69 0.39 -10.63
C LEU A 101 -8.32 0.87 -10.19
N LEU A 102 -8.17 1.12 -8.88
CA LEU A 102 -6.90 1.34 -8.21
C LEU A 102 -6.48 0.09 -7.43
N PHE A 103 -5.35 -0.50 -7.81
CA PHE A 103 -4.76 -1.60 -7.07
C PHE A 103 -3.75 -1.06 -6.04
N ALA A 104 -4.13 -1.06 -4.76
CA ALA A 104 -3.37 -0.51 -3.63
C ALA A 104 -3.06 -1.58 -2.56
N ALA A 105 -2.88 -2.85 -2.98
CA ALA A 105 -2.71 -4.01 -2.09
C ALA A 105 -1.29 -4.19 -1.53
N GLY A 106 -0.45 -3.17 -1.62
CA GLY A 106 0.88 -3.11 -1.04
C GLY A 106 1.97 -2.71 -2.04
N ARG A 107 3.19 -2.59 -1.53
CA ARG A 107 4.39 -2.24 -2.31
C ARG A 107 5.43 -3.34 -2.22
N ILE A 108 6.18 -3.53 -3.29
CA ILE A 108 7.33 -4.43 -3.39
C ILE A 108 8.59 -3.56 -3.43
N GLY A 109 9.66 -4.00 -2.79
CA GLY A 109 10.96 -3.31 -2.87
C GLY A 109 11.51 -3.35 -4.29
N ALA A 110 12.00 -2.22 -4.81
CA ALA A 110 12.63 -2.14 -6.13
C ALA A 110 14.09 -2.63 -6.08
N THR A 111 14.30 -3.85 -5.60
CA THR A 111 15.61 -4.42 -5.27
C THR A 111 16.13 -5.46 -6.28
N GLU A 112 15.29 -5.90 -7.22
CA GLU A 112 15.60 -6.97 -8.18
C GLU A 112 16.88 -6.72 -8.99
N LYS A 113 17.19 -5.45 -9.29
CA LYS A 113 18.34 -5.08 -10.13
C LYS A 113 19.58 -4.69 -9.34
N LEU A 114 19.57 -4.82 -8.01
CA LEU A 114 20.69 -4.38 -7.16
C LEU A 114 21.80 -5.45 -7.01
N GLY A 115 21.60 -6.67 -7.54
CA GLY A 115 22.62 -7.71 -7.49
C GLY A 115 22.92 -8.23 -6.08
N MET A 116 21.91 -8.37 -5.24
CA MET A 116 22.02 -8.74 -3.83
C MET A 116 22.68 -10.11 -3.63
N GLU A 117 22.47 -11.03 -4.55
CA GLU A 117 23.09 -12.36 -4.55
C GLU A 117 24.63 -12.29 -4.56
N ALA A 118 25.20 -11.31 -5.28
CA ALA A 118 26.64 -11.12 -5.37
C ALA A 118 27.31 -10.75 -4.03
N VAL A 119 26.53 -10.20 -3.10
CA VAL A 119 27.00 -9.78 -1.76
C VAL A 119 26.44 -10.67 -0.65
N GLY A 120 25.68 -11.72 -0.99
CA GLY A 120 25.13 -12.67 -0.03
C GLY A 120 24.00 -12.12 0.82
N LEU A 121 23.28 -11.10 0.33
CA LEU A 121 22.10 -10.56 1.00
C LEU A 121 20.82 -11.25 0.52
N GLU A 122 20.03 -11.73 1.46
CA GLU A 122 18.69 -12.27 1.22
C GLU A 122 17.64 -11.20 1.45
N LEU A 123 16.62 -11.18 0.58
CA LEU A 123 15.47 -10.31 0.67
C LEU A 123 14.24 -11.10 1.13
N ASP A 124 13.29 -10.43 1.76
CA ASP A 124 12.00 -11.06 2.07
C ASP A 124 11.16 -11.28 0.79
N HIS A 125 10.00 -11.93 0.95
CA HIS A 125 9.06 -12.20 -0.16
C HIS A 125 8.51 -10.93 -0.85
N ARG A 126 8.77 -9.74 -0.29
CA ARG A 126 8.43 -8.43 -0.86
C ARG A 126 9.64 -7.65 -1.34
N GLY A 127 10.79 -8.30 -1.50
CA GLY A 127 12.01 -7.64 -1.95
C GLY A 127 12.58 -6.64 -0.93
N ARG A 128 12.40 -6.85 0.37
CA ARG A 128 12.85 -5.93 1.41
C ARG A 128 14.07 -6.46 2.13
N PHE A 129 14.92 -5.54 2.59
CA PHE A 129 16.09 -5.86 3.40
C PHE A 129 15.72 -6.12 4.86
N SER A 130 16.35 -7.13 5.46
CA SER A 130 16.47 -7.25 6.91
C SER A 130 17.61 -6.37 7.39
N VAL A 131 17.38 -5.58 8.46
CA VAL A 131 18.37 -4.69 9.06
C VAL A 131 18.25 -4.67 10.59
N ASP A 132 19.35 -4.41 11.28
CA ASP A 132 19.30 -4.00 12.68
C ASP A 132 18.57 -2.65 12.78
N ARG A 133 17.45 -2.61 13.49
CA ARG A 133 16.62 -1.41 13.64
C ARG A 133 17.25 -0.27 14.43
N LYS A 134 18.40 -0.51 15.08
CA LYS A 134 19.15 0.54 15.80
C LYS A 134 20.19 1.21 14.93
N THR A 135 20.78 0.48 13.99
CA THR A 135 21.90 0.93 13.16
C THR A 135 21.57 1.00 11.68
N TYR A 136 20.49 0.33 11.25
CA TYR A 136 20.08 0.13 9.86
C TYR A 136 21.13 -0.58 8.99
N GLN A 137 22.07 -1.31 9.63
CA GLN A 137 23.02 -2.18 8.97
C GLN A 137 22.36 -3.51 8.62
N THR A 138 22.70 -4.06 7.47
CA THR A 138 22.31 -5.42 7.07
C THR A 138 23.22 -6.45 7.74
N ASP A 139 22.98 -7.74 7.49
CA ASP A 139 23.85 -8.82 7.96
C ASP A 139 25.24 -8.80 7.27
N VAL A 140 25.37 -8.06 6.17
CA VAL A 140 26.67 -7.85 5.50
C VAL A 140 27.27 -6.53 6.00
N PRO A 141 28.45 -6.59 6.65
CA PRO A 141 29.17 -5.39 7.07
C PRO A 141 29.38 -4.41 5.91
N ASN A 142 29.29 -3.13 6.16
CA ASN A 142 29.39 -2.02 5.19
C ASN A 142 28.18 -1.84 4.27
N ILE A 143 27.12 -2.64 4.40
CA ILE A 143 25.86 -2.44 3.67
C ILE A 143 24.76 -2.03 4.64
N TYR A 144 24.10 -0.92 4.33
CA TYR A 144 23.00 -0.33 5.10
C TYR A 144 21.79 -0.17 4.20
N ALA A 145 20.60 -0.27 4.77
CA ALA A 145 19.36 0.01 4.06
C ALA A 145 18.42 0.83 4.93
N ALA A 146 17.76 1.81 4.32
CA ALA A 146 16.83 2.71 4.99
C ALA A 146 15.65 3.06 4.07
N GLY A 147 14.54 3.46 4.66
CA GLY A 147 13.33 3.84 3.93
C GLY A 147 12.45 2.65 3.56
N ASP A 148 11.66 2.81 2.51
CA ASP A 148 10.62 1.84 2.11
C ASP A 148 11.17 0.43 1.83
N VAL A 149 12.42 0.33 1.41
CA VAL A 149 13.10 -0.95 1.13
C VAL A 149 13.33 -1.83 2.36
N ILE A 150 13.17 -1.28 3.57
CA ILE A 150 13.20 -2.05 4.83
C ILE A 150 11.79 -2.25 5.43
N GLY A 151 10.74 -1.84 4.73
CA GLY A 151 9.34 -1.97 5.12
C GLY A 151 8.89 -0.92 6.14
N HIS A 152 7.90 -1.33 6.97
CA HIS A 152 7.29 -0.43 7.94
C HIS A 152 8.30 0.38 8.78
N PRO A 153 8.03 1.70 9.01
CA PRO A 153 6.77 2.43 8.77
C PRO A 153 6.61 3.07 7.38
N SER A 154 7.58 2.99 6.47
CA SER A 154 7.47 3.47 5.08
C SER A 154 6.93 4.91 4.96
N LEU A 155 7.48 5.82 5.75
CA LEU A 155 7.17 7.25 5.77
C LEU A 155 8.40 8.06 5.42
N ALA A 156 8.26 9.11 4.62
CA ALA A 156 9.39 9.96 4.19
C ALA A 156 10.19 10.54 5.36
N SER A 157 9.52 11.04 6.39
CA SER A 157 10.16 11.57 7.60
C SER A 157 10.95 10.51 8.37
N THR A 158 10.41 9.30 8.47
CA THR A 158 11.09 8.17 9.12
C THR A 158 12.27 7.70 8.29
N SER A 159 12.13 7.62 6.97
CA SER A 159 13.20 7.24 6.05
C SER A 159 14.40 8.18 6.16
N LEU A 160 14.14 9.48 6.28
CA LEU A 160 15.17 10.51 6.47
C LEU A 160 15.94 10.28 7.78
N GLN A 161 15.23 9.99 8.88
CA GLN A 161 15.85 9.72 10.18
C GLN A 161 16.63 8.39 10.14
N GLN A 162 16.11 7.36 9.51
CA GLN A 162 16.79 6.08 9.34
C GLN A 162 18.11 6.25 8.57
N GLY A 163 18.08 6.98 7.45
CA GLY A 163 19.28 7.27 6.66
C GLY A 163 20.34 8.04 7.45
N ARG A 164 19.91 9.00 8.27
CA ARG A 164 20.83 9.73 9.14
C ARG A 164 21.49 8.82 10.18
N VAL A 165 20.74 7.95 10.85
CA VAL A 165 21.28 6.98 11.81
C VAL A 165 22.23 6.01 11.14
N ALA A 166 21.87 5.48 9.97
CA ALA A 166 22.72 4.59 9.17
C ALA A 166 24.08 5.26 8.85
N ALA A 167 24.03 6.51 8.37
CA ALA A 167 25.25 7.26 8.05
C ALA A 167 26.12 7.52 9.27
N CYS A 168 25.54 7.95 10.40
CA CYS A 168 26.28 8.15 11.66
C CYS A 168 26.95 6.84 12.12
N HIS A 169 26.24 5.72 12.09
CA HIS A 169 26.82 4.44 12.46
C HIS A 169 27.95 3.99 11.50
N ALA A 170 27.76 4.17 10.21
CA ALA A 170 28.76 3.83 9.21
C ALA A 170 30.07 4.64 9.35
N LEU A 171 29.96 5.89 9.81
CA LEU A 171 31.06 6.83 9.97
C LEU A 171 31.59 6.93 11.42
N ASN A 172 31.05 6.15 12.36
CA ASN A 172 31.40 6.18 13.78
C ASN A 172 31.27 7.58 14.42
N THR A 173 30.19 8.33 14.08
CA THR A 173 29.92 9.70 14.56
C THR A 173 28.63 9.79 15.33
#